data_ceb7a84965249512a4c90f15eefe8358
#
_entry.id   ceb7a84965249512a4c90f15eefe8358
#
_cell.length_a   1.000
_cell.length_b   1.000
_cell.length_c   1.000
_cell.angle_alpha   90.00
_cell.angle_beta   90.00
_cell.angle_gamma   90.00
#
_symmetry.space_group_name_H-M   'P 1'
#
loop_
_entity.id
_entity.type
_entity.pdbx_description
1 polymer ?
#
loop_
_entity_poly.entity_id
_entity_poly.type
_entity_poly.pdbx_seq_one_letter_code
_entity_poly.pdbx_strand_id
1 'polypeptide(L)'
;MKKLPLFILIYGNSGMGKTTDCGYSFPNALFIANSGALHSVRNICGYEPAAVDCNTVEDIIALLVKIKQSGDQNKYDAIVIDDFAFMMEKSIAIRGSKKPNLDMRDWGYINKLALEMRNVARYMGLHVILNCWEKPPKTNNEGHFIRGGAQLHGKLPEMFASLPDMVLRCGIDNMRKGWNGIYLCSNDRNYATKDRLNICYKLKPIPMNLREILHAAGYKLSRHPTLSWQAEAVEAITAQLNDSTDPLSLANTLYSGLLEKGIAPTAARWTMRDALDRHVIQTALNQSDRTFI
;
A
#
# COMPACT_ATOMS: atom_id res chain seq x y z
N MET A 1 15.21 -19.13 1.70
CA MET A 1 15.83 -17.85 1.28
C MET A 1 15.09 -16.69 1.95
N LYS A 2 15.82 -15.68 2.48
CA LYS A 2 15.20 -14.46 3.00
C LYS A 2 14.60 -13.69 1.83
N LYS A 3 13.29 -13.34 1.91
CA LYS A 3 12.63 -12.55 0.86
C LYS A 3 13.16 -11.13 0.84
N LEU A 4 13.36 -10.59 -0.36
CA LEU A 4 13.81 -9.22 -0.53
C LEU A 4 12.66 -8.25 -0.21
N PRO A 5 12.95 -7.12 0.44
CA PRO A 5 11.95 -6.07 0.65
C PRO A 5 11.39 -5.56 -0.67
N LEU A 6 10.16 -5.11 -0.63
CA LEU A 6 9.40 -4.67 -1.80
C LEU A 6 9.38 -3.14 -1.91
N PHE A 7 9.37 -2.68 -3.15
CA PHE A 7 9.04 -1.32 -3.51
C PHE A 7 7.62 -1.31 -4.11
N ILE A 8 6.68 -0.66 -3.43
CA ILE A 8 5.24 -0.73 -3.73
C ILE A 8 4.74 0.69 -4.04
N LEU A 9 3.96 0.83 -5.09
CA LEU A 9 3.18 2.02 -5.40
C LEU A 9 1.70 1.74 -5.19
N ILE A 10 1.05 2.57 -4.39
CA ILE A 10 -0.40 2.54 -4.18
C ILE A 10 -0.98 3.86 -4.67
N TYR A 11 -1.99 3.81 -5.53
CA TYR A 11 -2.64 5.02 -5.98
C TYR A 11 -4.17 4.87 -5.99
N GLY A 12 -4.85 6.00 -5.84
CA GLY A 12 -6.31 6.07 -5.79
C GLY A 12 -6.76 7.45 -5.31
N ASN A 13 -8.04 7.72 -5.42
CA ASN A 13 -8.62 8.99 -4.97
C ASN A 13 -8.38 9.25 -3.49
N SER A 14 -8.50 10.50 -3.06
CA SER A 14 -8.46 10.86 -1.65
C SER A 14 -9.58 10.14 -0.89
N GLY A 15 -9.33 9.78 0.37
CA GLY A 15 -10.31 9.09 1.21
C GLY A 15 -10.45 7.58 0.97
N MET A 16 -9.72 7.00 0.02
CA MET A 16 -9.78 5.55 -0.27
C MET A 16 -9.10 4.66 0.79
N GLY A 17 -8.50 5.24 1.84
CA GLY A 17 -7.90 4.48 2.94
C GLY A 17 -6.44 4.06 2.74
N LYS A 18 -5.72 4.58 1.75
CA LYS A 18 -4.29 4.25 1.48
C LYS A 18 -3.41 4.35 2.73
N THR A 19 -3.42 5.52 3.37
CA THR A 19 -2.65 5.80 4.59
C THR A 19 -3.05 4.88 5.74
N THR A 20 -4.35 4.65 5.91
CA THR A 20 -4.90 3.76 6.95
C THR A 20 -4.44 2.32 6.75
N ASP A 21 -4.50 1.80 5.51
CA ASP A 21 -4.05 0.44 5.23
C ASP A 21 -2.54 0.27 5.43
N CYS A 22 -1.75 1.28 5.04
CA CYS A 22 -0.31 1.29 5.34
C CYS A 22 -0.04 1.27 6.84
N GLY A 23 -0.74 2.11 7.63
CA GLY A 23 -0.61 2.14 9.09
C GLY A 23 -1.02 0.82 9.73
N TYR A 24 -2.08 0.23 9.26
CA TYR A 24 -2.55 -1.07 9.75
C TYR A 24 -1.56 -2.21 9.39
N SER A 25 -1.07 -2.20 8.16
CA SER A 25 -0.19 -3.26 7.65
C SER A 25 1.23 -3.19 8.22
N PHE A 26 1.73 -1.99 8.50
CA PHE A 26 3.09 -1.75 8.98
C PHE A 26 3.09 -0.84 10.23
N PRO A 27 2.73 -1.34 11.41
CA PRO A 27 2.66 -0.54 12.64
C PRO A 27 4.03 0.02 13.08
N ASN A 28 5.12 -0.60 12.66
CA ASN A 28 6.49 -0.11 12.87
C ASN A 28 7.06 0.63 11.64
N ALA A 29 6.21 1.19 10.78
CA ALA A 29 6.71 2.00 9.67
C ALA A 29 7.18 3.38 10.11
N LEU A 30 8.18 3.90 9.41
CA LEU A 30 8.45 5.33 9.39
C LEU A 30 7.57 5.97 8.30
N PHE A 31 6.70 6.88 8.70
CA PHE A 31 5.91 7.69 7.79
C PHE A 31 6.67 8.96 7.41
N ILE A 32 6.89 9.18 6.14
CA ILE A 32 7.33 10.44 5.57
C ILE A 32 6.07 11.10 5.04
N ALA A 33 5.46 11.96 5.85
CA ALA A 33 4.12 12.48 5.57
C ALA A 33 3.90 13.80 6.31
N ASN A 34 3.02 14.62 5.77
CA ASN A 34 2.54 15.80 6.48
C ASN A 34 1.76 15.35 7.73
N SER A 35 1.97 16.02 8.87
CA SER A 35 1.39 15.63 10.15
C SER A 35 -0.15 15.46 10.12
N GLY A 36 -0.84 16.24 9.29
CA GLY A 36 -2.29 16.13 9.08
C GLY A 36 -2.73 14.87 8.36
N ALA A 37 -1.90 14.27 7.52
CA ALA A 37 -2.24 13.06 6.76
C ALA A 37 -2.40 11.83 7.65
N LEU A 38 -1.80 11.83 8.85
CA LEU A 38 -1.75 10.68 9.75
C LEU A 38 -2.91 10.59 10.76
N HIS A 39 -3.88 11.53 10.72
CA HIS A 39 -5.06 11.44 11.58
C HIS A 39 -5.83 10.13 11.41
N SER A 40 -5.89 9.59 10.20
CA SER A 40 -6.56 8.32 9.95
C SER A 40 -5.85 7.14 10.63
N VAL A 41 -4.52 7.14 10.69
CA VAL A 41 -3.75 6.12 11.41
C VAL A 41 -4.00 6.21 12.91
N ARG A 42 -3.91 7.41 13.49
CA ARG A 42 -4.19 7.63 14.92
C ARG A 42 -5.59 7.18 15.31
N ASN A 43 -6.60 7.63 14.56
CA ASN A 43 -8.01 7.42 14.92
C ASN A 43 -8.50 6.01 14.60
N ILE A 44 -8.02 5.39 13.53
CA ILE A 44 -8.51 4.09 13.07
C ILE A 44 -7.61 2.96 13.53
N CYS A 45 -6.29 3.11 13.43
CA CYS A 45 -5.34 2.07 13.86
C CYS A 45 -5.04 2.15 15.37
N GLY A 46 -5.31 3.29 16.02
CA GLY A 46 -5.25 3.45 17.47
C GLY A 46 -3.85 3.60 18.05
N TYR A 47 -2.88 4.06 17.27
CA TYR A 47 -1.51 4.32 17.73
C TYR A 47 -0.91 5.56 17.08
N GLU A 48 0.12 6.12 17.70
CA GLU A 48 0.90 7.23 17.16
C GLU A 48 2.00 6.69 16.24
N PRO A 49 1.96 6.93 14.90
CA PRO A 49 2.98 6.45 14.00
C PRO A 49 4.27 7.27 14.11
N ALA A 50 5.42 6.62 13.96
CA ALA A 50 6.68 7.32 13.77
C ALA A 50 6.63 8.13 12.46
N ALA A 51 6.82 9.44 12.53
CA ALA A 51 6.65 10.31 11.37
C ALA A 51 7.73 11.38 11.26
N VAL A 52 8.06 11.75 10.03
CA VAL A 52 8.93 12.88 9.69
C VAL A 52 8.27 13.65 8.54
N ASP A 53 8.25 14.97 8.65
CA ASP A 53 7.78 15.85 7.58
C ASP A 53 8.91 16.09 6.56
N CYS A 54 8.63 15.88 5.28
CA CYS A 54 9.50 16.23 4.16
C CYS A 54 8.67 16.96 3.11
N ASN A 55 9.28 17.97 2.49
CA ASN A 55 8.59 18.80 1.52
C ASN A 55 8.85 18.38 0.07
N THR A 56 9.99 17.79 -0.21
CA THR A 56 10.46 17.48 -1.57
C THR A 56 11.00 16.05 -1.64
N VAL A 57 11.15 15.55 -2.85
CA VAL A 57 11.76 14.22 -3.05
C VAL A 57 13.25 14.26 -2.73
N GLU A 58 13.91 15.39 -2.93
CA GLU A 58 15.29 15.64 -2.52
C GLU A 58 15.45 15.47 -1.00
N ASP A 59 14.53 16.05 -0.21
CA ASP A 59 14.54 15.91 1.26
C ASP A 59 14.34 14.45 1.68
N ILE A 60 13.44 13.73 1.01
CA ILE A 60 13.21 12.30 1.26
C ILE A 60 14.49 11.51 1.00
N ILE A 61 15.14 11.70 -0.14
CA ILE A 61 16.37 11.00 -0.49
C ILE A 61 17.46 11.28 0.56
N ALA A 62 17.64 12.53 0.91
CA ALA A 62 18.63 12.94 1.94
C ALA A 62 18.34 12.28 3.29
N LEU A 63 17.08 12.28 3.72
CA LEU A 63 16.64 11.64 4.95
C LEU A 63 16.91 10.13 4.95
N LEU A 64 16.52 9.42 3.87
CA LEU A 64 16.72 7.99 3.76
C LEU A 64 18.20 7.60 3.77
N VAL A 65 19.03 8.36 3.07
CA VAL A 65 20.50 8.16 3.11
C VAL A 65 21.04 8.34 4.52
N LYS A 66 20.60 9.38 5.24
CA LYS A 66 21.00 9.64 6.63
C LYS A 66 20.57 8.50 7.56
N ILE A 67 19.31 8.04 7.47
CA ILE A 67 18.80 6.92 8.25
C ILE A 67 19.62 5.64 7.99
N LYS A 68 20.00 5.40 6.74
CA LYS A 68 20.82 4.24 6.38
C LYS A 68 22.23 4.32 6.94
N GLN A 69 22.84 5.50 6.91
CA GLN A 69 24.19 5.73 7.45
C GLN A 69 24.26 5.60 8.97
N SER A 70 23.22 6.05 9.68
CA SER A 70 23.11 5.93 11.14
C SER A 70 22.74 4.51 11.62
N GLY A 71 22.28 3.64 10.74
CA GLY A 71 21.75 2.32 11.11
C GLY A 71 20.32 2.34 11.65
N ASP A 72 19.68 3.50 11.68
CA ASP A 72 18.34 3.68 12.24
C ASP A 72 17.23 2.94 11.44
N GLN A 73 17.51 2.53 10.20
CA GLN A 73 16.57 1.71 9.42
C GLN A 73 16.18 0.42 10.16
N ASN A 74 17.02 -0.10 11.05
CA ASN A 74 16.73 -1.34 11.80
C ASN A 74 15.60 -1.17 12.82
N LYS A 75 15.16 0.06 13.09
CA LYS A 75 14.03 0.38 13.98
C LYS A 75 12.67 0.19 13.28
N TYR A 76 12.67 0.07 11.95
CA TYR A 76 11.45 0.09 11.14
C TYR A 76 11.32 -1.18 10.29
N ASP A 77 10.10 -1.56 9.99
CA ASP A 77 9.77 -2.65 9.06
C ASP A 77 9.54 -2.14 7.64
N ALA A 78 9.08 -0.91 7.53
CA ALA A 78 8.75 -0.25 6.28
C ALA A 78 8.97 1.26 6.35
N ILE A 79 9.01 1.89 5.18
CA ILE A 79 8.94 3.33 5.00
C ILE A 79 7.70 3.61 4.13
N VAL A 80 6.84 4.49 4.59
CA VAL A 80 5.63 4.93 3.86
C VAL A 80 5.79 6.40 3.52
N ILE A 81 5.76 6.73 2.23
CA ILE A 81 5.84 8.11 1.73
C ILE A 81 4.44 8.53 1.29
N ASP A 82 3.86 9.47 2.01
CA ASP A 82 2.45 9.90 1.86
C ASP A 82 2.32 11.43 1.96
N ASP A 83 2.04 12.17 0.92
CA ASP A 83 1.72 11.81 -0.45
C ASP A 83 2.94 12.05 -1.37
N PHE A 84 3.44 11.02 -2.02
CA PHE A 84 4.61 11.12 -2.90
C PHE A 84 4.36 12.01 -4.13
N ALA A 85 3.14 11.98 -4.68
CA ALA A 85 2.80 12.80 -5.83
C ALA A 85 2.92 14.30 -5.50
N PHE A 86 2.43 14.72 -4.32
CA PHE A 86 2.52 16.09 -3.86
C PHE A 86 3.97 16.54 -3.61
N MET A 87 4.80 15.67 -3.03
CA MET A 87 6.22 15.96 -2.81
C MET A 87 6.98 16.09 -4.13
N MET A 88 6.63 15.29 -5.12
CA MET A 88 7.18 15.39 -6.47
C MET A 88 6.75 16.70 -7.15
N GLU A 89 5.48 17.12 -7.01
CA GLU A 89 5.00 18.41 -7.52
C GLU A 89 5.76 19.58 -6.90
N LYS A 90 6.03 19.53 -5.59
CA LYS A 90 6.86 20.55 -4.91
C LYS A 90 8.29 20.59 -5.45
N SER A 91 8.93 19.44 -5.67
CA SER A 91 10.27 19.39 -6.31
C SER A 91 10.25 20.04 -7.69
N ILE A 92 9.23 19.76 -8.50
CA ILE A 92 9.02 20.35 -9.82
C ILE A 92 8.81 21.86 -9.70
N ALA A 93 7.94 22.31 -8.80
CA ALA A 93 7.63 23.73 -8.59
C ALA A 93 8.85 24.54 -8.15
N ILE A 94 9.65 24.02 -7.22
CA ILE A 94 10.90 24.65 -6.78
C ILE A 94 11.89 24.75 -7.94
N ARG A 95 11.98 23.71 -8.76
CA ARG A 95 12.86 23.72 -9.94
C ARG A 95 12.42 24.78 -10.97
N GLY A 96 11.10 24.94 -11.15
CA GLY A 96 10.50 25.92 -12.06
C GLY A 96 10.43 27.35 -11.53
N SER A 97 10.64 27.58 -10.22
CA SER A 97 10.40 28.88 -9.59
C SER A 97 11.25 30.05 -10.17
N LYS A 98 12.36 29.74 -10.83
CA LYS A 98 13.29 30.71 -11.43
C LYS A 98 13.10 30.87 -12.93
N LYS A 99 12.11 30.19 -13.54
CA LYS A 99 11.90 30.15 -14.99
C LYS A 99 10.40 30.14 -15.30
N PRO A 100 9.97 30.76 -16.42
CA PRO A 100 8.57 30.73 -16.85
C PRO A 100 8.10 29.32 -17.23
N ASN A 101 8.99 28.46 -17.73
CA ASN A 101 8.72 27.07 -18.11
C ASN A 101 9.93 26.18 -17.82
N LEU A 102 9.69 24.92 -17.51
CA LEU A 102 10.73 23.90 -17.40
C LEU A 102 11.28 23.54 -18.77
N ASP A 103 12.59 23.49 -18.91
CA ASP A 103 13.29 23.05 -20.12
C ASP A 103 13.59 21.53 -20.07
N MET A 104 14.21 21.02 -21.15
CA MET A 104 14.59 19.60 -21.25
C MET A 104 15.58 19.16 -20.15
N ARG A 105 16.45 20.06 -19.69
CA ARG A 105 17.43 19.76 -18.62
C ARG A 105 16.72 19.60 -17.27
N ASP A 106 15.71 20.43 -17.02
CA ASP A 106 14.89 20.34 -15.81
C ASP A 106 14.12 19.03 -15.76
N TRP A 107 13.50 18.63 -16.87
CA TRP A 107 12.84 17.33 -16.97
C TRP A 107 13.82 16.16 -16.87
N GLY A 108 15.03 16.30 -17.42
CA GLY A 108 16.11 15.34 -17.23
C GLY A 108 16.49 15.17 -15.76
N TYR A 109 16.58 16.27 -15.00
CA TYR A 109 16.81 16.25 -13.57
C TYR A 109 15.68 15.55 -12.81
N ILE A 110 14.41 15.88 -13.07
CA ILE A 110 13.26 15.27 -12.43
C ILE A 110 13.21 13.75 -12.68
N ASN A 111 13.49 13.31 -13.91
CA ASN A 111 13.56 11.88 -14.22
C ASN A 111 14.72 11.19 -13.46
N LYS A 112 15.88 11.84 -13.35
CA LYS A 112 17.01 11.34 -12.58
C LYS A 112 16.65 11.22 -11.09
N LEU A 113 15.98 12.22 -10.54
CA LEU A 113 15.50 12.23 -9.15
C LEU A 113 14.58 11.03 -8.84
N ALA A 114 13.67 10.73 -9.77
CA ALA A 114 12.78 9.57 -9.65
C ALA A 114 13.55 8.24 -9.64
N LEU A 115 14.57 8.09 -10.47
CA LEU A 115 15.45 6.92 -10.49
C LEU A 115 16.29 6.82 -9.20
N GLU A 116 16.80 7.94 -8.71
CA GLU A 116 17.56 8.01 -7.46
C GLU A 116 16.69 7.61 -6.28
N MET A 117 15.46 8.12 -6.20
CA MET A 117 14.48 7.70 -5.20
C MET A 117 14.28 6.18 -5.19
N ARG A 118 14.10 5.57 -6.36
CA ARG A 118 14.00 4.10 -6.49
C ARG A 118 15.26 3.38 -5.99
N ASN A 119 16.45 3.90 -6.33
CA ASN A 119 17.72 3.29 -5.92
C ASN A 119 17.91 3.37 -4.40
N VAL A 120 17.63 4.53 -3.81
CA VAL A 120 17.69 4.72 -2.35
C VAL A 120 16.66 3.84 -1.65
N ALA A 121 15.43 3.75 -2.16
CA ALA A 121 14.41 2.85 -1.63
C ALA A 121 14.90 1.39 -1.58
N ARG A 122 15.56 0.92 -2.63
CA ARG A 122 16.18 -0.42 -2.66
C ARG A 122 17.34 -0.57 -1.70
N TYR A 123 18.14 0.47 -1.56
CA TYR A 123 19.31 0.48 -0.65
C TYR A 123 18.90 0.42 0.82
N MET A 124 17.72 0.89 1.19
CA MET A 124 17.22 0.84 2.57
C MET A 124 17.16 -0.58 3.14
N GLY A 125 16.82 -1.58 2.32
CA GLY A 125 16.62 -2.95 2.79
C GLY A 125 15.34 -3.13 3.61
N LEU A 126 14.39 -2.22 3.47
CA LEU A 126 13.05 -2.21 4.05
C LEU A 126 12.00 -2.20 2.95
N HIS A 127 10.75 -2.57 3.28
CA HIS A 127 9.64 -2.27 2.40
C HIS A 127 9.51 -0.76 2.24
N VAL A 128 9.33 -0.28 1.00
CA VAL A 128 9.08 1.15 0.72
C VAL A 128 7.79 1.26 -0.05
N ILE A 129 6.85 2.01 0.51
CA ILE A 129 5.51 2.20 -0.03
C ILE A 129 5.37 3.69 -0.42
N LEU A 130 4.96 3.94 -1.67
CA LEU A 130 4.60 5.26 -2.16
C LEU A 130 3.08 5.33 -2.28
N ASN A 131 2.45 6.27 -1.56
CA ASN A 131 1.06 6.63 -1.77
C ASN A 131 0.96 7.80 -2.74
N CYS A 132 0.08 7.68 -3.74
CA CYS A 132 -0.16 8.71 -4.74
C CYS A 132 -1.66 8.91 -4.97
N TRP A 133 -2.04 10.09 -5.48
CA TRP A 133 -3.36 10.31 -6.05
C TRP A 133 -3.51 9.59 -7.39
N GLU A 134 -4.76 9.38 -7.79
CA GLU A 134 -5.10 8.77 -9.07
C GLU A 134 -5.24 9.85 -10.15
N LYS A 135 -4.68 9.56 -11.32
CA LYS A 135 -4.97 10.27 -12.56
C LYS A 135 -5.81 9.37 -13.46
N PRO A 136 -7.01 9.81 -13.86
CA PRO A 136 -7.86 9.02 -14.74
C PRO A 136 -7.24 8.85 -16.13
N PRO A 137 -7.64 7.82 -16.88
CA PRO A 137 -7.27 7.67 -18.26
C PRO A 137 -7.84 8.82 -19.10
N LYS A 138 -7.15 9.18 -20.18
CA LYS A 138 -7.60 10.23 -21.09
C LYS A 138 -7.16 9.95 -22.53
N THR A 139 -7.82 10.58 -23.47
CA THR A 139 -7.35 10.65 -24.87
C THR A 139 -6.65 12.00 -25.07
N ASN A 140 -5.49 11.99 -25.70
CA ASN A 140 -4.78 13.22 -26.05
C ASN A 140 -5.40 13.90 -27.30
N ASN A 141 -4.92 15.08 -27.65
CA ASN A 141 -5.43 15.85 -28.80
C ASN A 141 -5.20 15.15 -30.17
N GLU A 142 -4.32 14.16 -30.22
CA GLU A 142 -4.01 13.35 -31.40
C GLU A 142 -4.85 12.06 -31.46
N GLY A 143 -5.78 11.87 -30.53
CA GLY A 143 -6.63 10.67 -30.44
C GLY A 143 -5.96 9.47 -29.77
N HIS A 144 -4.73 9.59 -29.26
CA HIS A 144 -4.06 8.49 -28.58
C HIS A 144 -4.56 8.34 -27.15
N PHE A 145 -4.89 7.11 -26.79
CA PHE A 145 -5.30 6.76 -25.44
C PHE A 145 -4.11 6.73 -24.48
N ILE A 146 -4.21 7.49 -23.38
CA ILE A 146 -3.24 7.55 -22.29
C ILE A 146 -3.85 6.85 -21.07
N ARG A 147 -3.21 5.79 -20.60
CA ARG A 147 -3.65 5.06 -19.41
C ARG A 147 -3.66 5.94 -18.18
N GLY A 148 -4.62 5.69 -17.29
CA GLY A 148 -4.63 6.23 -15.93
C GLY A 148 -3.56 5.57 -15.06
N GLY A 149 -3.29 6.16 -13.90
CA GLY A 149 -2.27 5.68 -12.97
C GLY A 149 -2.02 6.66 -11.84
N ALA A 150 -0.83 6.63 -11.26
CA ALA A 150 -0.43 7.62 -10.27
C ALA A 150 -0.39 9.03 -10.90
N GLN A 151 -0.87 10.02 -10.14
CA GLN A 151 -0.90 11.42 -10.57
C GLN A 151 0.52 12.01 -10.50
N LEU A 152 1.29 11.77 -11.55
CA LEU A 152 2.63 12.27 -11.74
C LEU A 152 2.74 13.01 -13.08
N HIS A 153 3.76 13.85 -13.23
CA HIS A 153 3.96 14.69 -14.42
C HIS A 153 4.91 14.06 -15.46
N GLY A 154 4.80 14.51 -16.70
CA GLY A 154 5.69 14.13 -17.81
C GLY A 154 5.69 12.62 -18.04
N LYS A 155 6.89 12.01 -18.08
CA LYS A 155 7.12 10.56 -18.24
C LYS A 155 7.10 9.78 -16.92
N LEU A 156 6.96 10.44 -15.76
CA LEU A 156 7.00 9.78 -14.46
C LEU A 156 5.90 8.74 -14.27
N PRO A 157 4.64 8.91 -14.74
CA PRO A 157 3.61 7.87 -14.62
C PRO A 157 4.03 6.54 -15.23
N GLU A 158 4.67 6.56 -16.42
CA GLU A 158 5.16 5.35 -17.09
C GLU A 158 6.35 4.73 -16.35
N MET A 159 7.26 5.57 -15.85
CA MET A 159 8.40 5.11 -15.04
C MET A 159 7.91 4.44 -13.75
N PHE A 160 7.00 5.07 -13.01
CA PHE A 160 6.47 4.52 -11.76
C PHE A 160 5.46 3.38 -11.98
N ALA A 161 4.96 3.16 -13.18
CA ALA A 161 4.29 1.92 -13.55
C ALA A 161 5.27 0.73 -13.69
N SER A 162 6.54 1.00 -14.01
CA SER A 162 7.54 -0.04 -14.28
C SER A 162 8.52 -0.31 -13.13
N LEU A 163 8.89 0.70 -12.34
CA LEU A 163 9.94 0.63 -11.31
C LEU A 163 9.54 -0.19 -10.08
N PRO A 164 8.33 -0.04 -9.47
CA PRO A 164 7.92 -0.80 -8.30
C PRO A 164 7.77 -2.29 -8.59
N ASP A 165 7.79 -3.11 -7.54
CA ASP A 165 7.46 -4.54 -7.62
C ASP A 165 5.95 -4.77 -7.73
N MET A 166 5.19 -3.91 -7.04
CA MET A 166 3.73 -3.90 -7.07
C MET A 166 3.23 -2.48 -7.36
N VAL A 167 2.20 -2.39 -8.20
CA VAL A 167 1.47 -1.16 -8.48
C VAL A 167 -0.02 -1.47 -8.26
N LEU A 168 -0.58 -0.96 -7.18
CA LEU A 168 -1.91 -1.25 -6.70
C LEU A 168 -2.82 -0.04 -6.89
N ARG A 169 -3.95 -0.21 -7.56
CA ARG A 169 -4.99 0.80 -7.64
C ARG A 169 -6.04 0.57 -6.56
N CYS A 170 -6.39 1.60 -5.80
CA CYS A 170 -7.48 1.54 -4.83
C CYS A 170 -8.84 1.65 -5.52
N GLY A 171 -9.79 0.84 -5.08
CA GLY A 171 -11.18 0.88 -5.47
C GLY A 171 -12.11 0.66 -4.28
N ILE A 172 -13.40 0.68 -4.52
CA ILE A 172 -14.45 0.38 -3.54
C ILE A 172 -15.29 -0.78 -4.08
N ASP A 173 -15.54 -1.76 -3.22
CA ASP A 173 -16.52 -2.81 -3.47
C ASP A 173 -17.83 -2.45 -2.74
N ASN A 174 -18.81 -1.96 -3.48
CA ASN A 174 -20.09 -1.55 -2.93
C ASN A 174 -20.93 -2.73 -2.38
N MET A 175 -20.56 -3.97 -2.69
CA MET A 175 -21.23 -5.17 -2.16
C MET A 175 -20.74 -5.55 -0.77
N ARG A 176 -19.58 -5.05 -0.34
CA ARG A 176 -19.03 -5.30 1.00
C ARG A 176 -19.59 -4.29 2.01
N LYS A 177 -20.02 -4.79 3.16
CA LYS A 177 -20.40 -3.95 4.32
C LYS A 177 -19.16 -3.66 5.18
N GLY A 178 -19.11 -2.48 5.78
CA GLY A 178 -18.00 -2.05 6.62
C GLY A 178 -16.78 -1.57 5.83
N TRP A 179 -15.60 -2.13 6.05
CA TRP A 179 -14.41 -1.81 5.27
C TRP A 179 -14.52 -2.43 3.87
N ASN A 180 -14.83 -1.59 2.90
CA ASN A 180 -15.11 -1.99 1.53
C ASN A 180 -14.02 -1.58 0.51
N GLY A 181 -12.86 -1.15 0.99
CA GLY A 181 -11.71 -0.87 0.14
C GLY A 181 -11.17 -2.15 -0.51
N ILE A 182 -10.81 -2.05 -1.77
CA ILE A 182 -10.21 -3.12 -2.55
C ILE A 182 -8.99 -2.63 -3.31
N TYR A 183 -8.07 -3.54 -3.61
CA TYR A 183 -7.02 -3.31 -4.59
C TYR A 183 -7.39 -3.94 -5.93
N LEU A 184 -7.18 -3.17 -6.98
CA LEU A 184 -7.29 -3.57 -8.36
C LEU A 184 -5.88 -3.68 -8.92
N CYS A 185 -5.44 -4.87 -9.25
CA CYS A 185 -4.12 -5.13 -9.85
C CYS A 185 -4.18 -6.09 -11.03
N SER A 186 -5.39 -6.33 -11.54
CA SER A 186 -5.57 -7.00 -12.81
C SER A 186 -5.05 -6.14 -13.95
N ASN A 187 -4.58 -6.79 -15.01
CA ASN A 187 -4.08 -6.13 -16.21
C ASN A 187 -5.21 -5.36 -16.92
N ASP A 188 -5.59 -4.23 -16.33
CA ASP A 188 -6.59 -3.33 -16.88
C ASP A 188 -5.96 -2.51 -18.00
N ARG A 189 -6.61 -2.49 -19.18
CA ARG A 189 -6.16 -1.65 -20.30
C ARG A 189 -6.20 -0.17 -19.98
N ASN A 190 -7.09 0.22 -19.06
CA ASN A 190 -7.34 1.62 -18.72
C ASN A 190 -6.39 2.16 -17.64
N TYR A 191 -5.83 1.30 -16.79
CA TYR A 191 -5.00 1.72 -15.66
C TYR A 191 -3.69 0.94 -15.56
N ALA A 192 -2.63 1.63 -15.14
CA ALA A 192 -1.33 1.03 -14.92
C ALA A 192 -1.32 0.29 -13.57
N THR A 193 -1.31 -1.03 -13.62
CA THR A 193 -1.17 -1.91 -12.45
C THR A 193 -0.09 -2.95 -12.67
N LYS A 194 0.47 -3.51 -11.60
CA LYS A 194 1.55 -4.50 -11.66
C LYS A 194 1.61 -5.34 -10.41
N ASP A 195 1.89 -6.62 -10.58
CA ASP A 195 2.16 -7.54 -9.48
C ASP A 195 3.26 -8.55 -9.85
N ARG A 196 4.48 -8.32 -9.35
CA ARG A 196 5.59 -9.27 -9.50
C ARG A 196 5.51 -10.46 -8.57
N LEU A 197 4.65 -10.41 -7.54
CA LEU A 197 4.44 -11.53 -6.62
C LEU A 197 3.45 -12.56 -7.19
N ASN A 198 2.76 -12.20 -8.27
CA ASN A 198 1.76 -13.02 -8.94
C ASN A 198 0.64 -13.50 -7.99
N ILE A 199 0.26 -12.64 -7.04
CA ILE A 199 -0.83 -12.87 -6.08
C ILE A 199 -2.06 -12.09 -6.50
N CYS A 200 -1.93 -10.75 -6.57
CA CYS A 200 -3.04 -9.88 -6.92
C CYS A 200 -3.49 -10.07 -8.37
N TYR A 201 -2.59 -10.45 -9.26
CA TYR A 201 -2.90 -10.70 -10.67
C TYR A 201 -3.91 -11.82 -10.85
N LYS A 202 -3.83 -12.87 -10.04
CA LYS A 202 -4.77 -14.01 -10.05
C LYS A 202 -6.10 -13.66 -9.38
N LEU A 203 -6.13 -12.68 -8.49
CA LEU A 203 -7.27 -12.29 -7.67
C LEU A 203 -7.89 -11.01 -8.22
N LYS A 204 -9.21 -11.00 -8.41
CA LYS A 204 -9.92 -9.85 -9.01
C LYS A 204 -11.26 -9.64 -8.33
N PRO A 205 -11.50 -8.54 -7.72
CA PRO A 205 -10.62 -7.65 -6.93
C PRO A 205 -10.24 -8.29 -5.59
N ILE A 206 -9.25 -7.75 -4.91
CA ILE A 206 -8.81 -8.26 -3.60
C ILE A 206 -9.08 -7.24 -2.50
N PRO A 207 -9.27 -7.68 -1.25
CA PRO A 207 -9.41 -6.78 -0.12
C PRO A 207 -8.21 -5.82 -0.01
N MET A 208 -8.49 -4.56 0.34
CA MET A 208 -7.47 -3.58 0.66
C MET A 208 -6.88 -3.87 2.03
N ASN A 209 -6.03 -4.87 2.09
CA ASN A 209 -5.31 -5.33 3.26
C ASN A 209 -3.91 -5.80 2.84
N LEU A 210 -2.98 -4.86 2.78
CA LEU A 210 -1.63 -5.12 2.29
C LEU A 210 -0.90 -6.14 3.17
N ARG A 211 -1.20 -6.19 4.47
CA ARG A 211 -0.69 -7.21 5.39
C ARG A 211 -0.99 -8.62 4.90
N GLU A 212 -2.25 -8.91 4.62
CA GLU A 212 -2.69 -10.26 4.25
C GLU A 212 -2.24 -10.64 2.83
N ILE A 213 -2.15 -9.66 1.93
CA ILE A 213 -1.57 -9.84 0.59
C ILE A 213 -0.08 -10.26 0.72
N LEU A 214 0.68 -9.54 1.52
CA LEU A 214 2.09 -9.85 1.72
C LEU A 214 2.29 -11.14 2.53
N HIS A 215 1.39 -11.45 3.47
CA HIS A 215 1.38 -12.73 4.17
C HIS A 215 1.17 -13.90 3.19
N ALA A 216 0.20 -13.79 2.27
CA ALA A 216 -0.03 -14.77 1.21
C ALA A 216 1.20 -14.93 0.29
N ALA A 217 1.95 -13.84 0.07
CA ALA A 217 3.25 -13.87 -0.58
C ALA A 217 4.36 -14.48 0.29
N GLY A 218 4.06 -14.89 1.53
CA GLY A 218 4.98 -15.48 2.49
C GLY A 218 5.94 -14.48 3.15
N TYR A 219 5.59 -13.21 3.23
CA TYR A 219 6.27 -12.24 4.09
C TYR A 219 5.73 -12.34 5.51
N LYS A 220 6.63 -12.16 6.49
CA LYS A 220 6.26 -12.03 7.89
C LYS A 220 6.34 -10.56 8.26
N LEU A 221 5.21 -9.95 8.60
CA LEU A 221 5.13 -8.56 9.03
C LEU A 221 4.88 -8.52 10.54
N SER A 222 5.50 -7.56 11.23
CA SER A 222 5.24 -7.32 12.64
C SER A 222 3.80 -6.82 12.84
N ARG A 223 3.27 -7.05 14.03
CA ARG A 223 1.98 -6.50 14.49
C ARG A 223 2.25 -5.48 15.58
N HIS A 224 1.33 -4.55 15.75
CA HIS A 224 1.39 -3.64 16.89
C HIS A 224 1.43 -4.46 18.19
N PRO A 225 2.26 -4.08 19.19
CA PRO A 225 2.42 -4.88 20.43
C PRO A 225 1.11 -5.19 21.14
N THR A 226 0.14 -4.26 21.13
CA THR A 226 -1.21 -4.47 21.72
C THR A 226 -2.06 -5.49 20.96
N LEU A 227 -1.65 -5.90 19.77
CA LEU A 227 -2.35 -6.81 18.87
C LEU A 227 -1.54 -8.08 18.58
N SER A 228 -0.48 -8.35 19.32
CA SER A 228 0.42 -9.50 19.11
C SER A 228 -0.30 -10.85 19.16
N TRP A 229 -1.30 -11.00 20.05
CA TRP A 229 -2.14 -12.19 20.21
C TRP A 229 -3.04 -12.47 18.98
N GLN A 230 -3.31 -11.45 18.16
CA GLN A 230 -4.20 -11.60 17.00
C GLN A 230 -3.68 -12.59 15.95
N ALA A 231 -2.36 -12.80 15.86
CA ALA A 231 -1.81 -13.67 14.83
C ALA A 231 -2.38 -15.09 14.90
N GLU A 232 -2.38 -15.68 16.10
CA GLU A 232 -2.92 -17.02 16.36
C GLU A 232 -4.45 -17.05 16.21
N ALA A 233 -5.14 -16.00 16.70
CA ALA A 233 -6.58 -15.90 16.56
C ALA A 233 -7.00 -15.78 15.07
N VAL A 234 -6.32 -14.96 14.27
CA VAL A 234 -6.58 -14.85 12.84
C VAL A 234 -6.38 -16.19 12.14
N GLU A 235 -5.32 -16.91 12.46
CA GLU A 235 -5.04 -18.22 11.86
C GLU A 235 -6.13 -19.25 12.20
N ALA A 236 -6.50 -19.35 13.50
CA ALA A 236 -7.54 -20.25 13.96
C ALA A 236 -8.93 -19.90 13.37
N ILE A 237 -9.28 -18.62 13.30
CA ILE A 237 -10.55 -18.18 12.71
C ILE A 237 -10.57 -18.44 11.21
N THR A 238 -9.47 -18.14 10.51
CA THR A 238 -9.37 -18.39 9.06
C THR A 238 -9.55 -19.86 8.73
N ALA A 239 -8.97 -20.77 9.51
CA ALA A 239 -9.17 -22.21 9.33
C ALA A 239 -10.65 -22.57 9.44
N GLN A 240 -11.37 -22.08 10.47
CA GLN A 240 -12.82 -22.32 10.62
C GLN A 240 -13.63 -21.74 9.45
N LEU A 241 -13.28 -20.55 8.96
CA LEU A 241 -13.94 -19.94 7.80
C LEU A 241 -13.74 -20.75 6.51
N ASN A 242 -12.55 -21.34 6.33
CA ASN A 242 -12.24 -22.17 5.17
C ASN A 242 -13.05 -23.49 5.15
N ASP A 243 -13.38 -24.02 6.31
CA ASP A 243 -14.15 -25.23 6.45
C ASP A 243 -15.68 -24.99 6.46
N SER A 244 -16.12 -23.73 6.48
CA SER A 244 -17.52 -23.34 6.60
C SER A 244 -18.22 -23.28 5.22
N THR A 245 -19.46 -23.77 5.19
CA THR A 245 -20.37 -23.57 4.05
C THR A 245 -21.00 -22.17 4.04
N ASP A 246 -21.03 -21.47 5.18
CA ASP A 246 -21.50 -20.08 5.32
C ASP A 246 -20.50 -19.26 6.15
N PRO A 247 -19.39 -18.81 5.53
CA PRO A 247 -18.35 -18.06 6.23
C PRO A 247 -18.83 -16.74 6.85
N LEU A 248 -19.84 -16.08 6.26
CA LEU A 248 -20.31 -14.79 6.77
C LEU A 248 -21.14 -14.94 8.05
N SER A 249 -22.01 -15.92 8.11
CA SER A 249 -22.77 -16.24 9.33
C SER A 249 -21.83 -16.69 10.46
N LEU A 250 -20.89 -17.56 10.14
CA LEU A 250 -19.86 -17.99 11.09
C LEU A 250 -19.02 -16.83 11.61
N ALA A 251 -18.63 -15.89 10.74
CA ALA A 251 -17.85 -14.71 11.13
C ALA A 251 -18.58 -13.85 12.18
N ASN A 252 -19.90 -13.66 12.04
CA ASN A 252 -20.70 -12.94 13.04
C ASN A 252 -20.71 -13.65 14.40
N THR A 253 -20.84 -14.99 14.40
CA THR A 253 -20.78 -15.80 15.62
C THR A 253 -19.41 -15.70 16.29
N LEU A 254 -18.34 -15.81 15.50
CA LEU A 254 -16.97 -15.72 16.02
C LEU A 254 -16.66 -14.31 16.55
N TYR A 255 -17.16 -13.26 15.90
CA TYR A 255 -17.04 -11.89 16.40
C TYR A 255 -17.69 -11.72 17.77
N SER A 256 -18.93 -12.23 17.93
CA SER A 256 -19.62 -12.22 19.22
C SER A 256 -18.84 -12.97 20.29
N GLY A 257 -18.31 -14.14 19.96
CA GLY A 257 -17.46 -14.92 20.87
C GLY A 257 -16.17 -14.22 21.29
N LEU A 258 -15.58 -13.38 20.44
CA LEU A 258 -14.45 -12.54 20.82
C LEU A 258 -14.85 -11.47 21.85
N LEU A 259 -16.01 -10.85 21.67
CA LEU A 259 -16.53 -9.87 22.63
C LEU A 259 -16.87 -10.48 23.97
N GLU A 260 -17.47 -11.67 24.01
CA GLU A 260 -17.77 -12.43 25.23
C GLU A 260 -16.51 -12.82 26.01
N LYS A 261 -15.40 -13.01 25.33
CA LYS A 261 -14.06 -13.22 25.95
C LYS A 261 -13.41 -11.93 26.45
N GLY A 262 -14.12 -10.80 26.42
CA GLY A 262 -13.62 -9.51 26.88
C GLY A 262 -12.66 -8.81 25.94
N ILE A 263 -12.58 -9.24 24.67
CA ILE A 263 -11.76 -8.59 23.65
C ILE A 263 -12.41 -7.25 23.26
N ALA A 264 -11.63 -6.17 23.29
CA ALA A 264 -12.11 -4.85 22.92
C ALA A 264 -12.72 -4.85 21.50
N PRO A 265 -13.86 -4.17 21.26
CA PRO A 265 -14.57 -4.21 19.97
C PRO A 265 -13.71 -3.83 18.77
N THR A 266 -12.78 -2.88 18.92
CA THR A 266 -11.85 -2.48 17.85
C THR A 266 -10.89 -3.63 17.53
N ALA A 267 -10.30 -4.26 18.53
CA ALA A 267 -9.38 -5.39 18.34
C ALA A 267 -10.11 -6.60 17.72
N ALA A 268 -11.34 -6.91 18.20
CA ALA A 268 -12.18 -7.95 17.62
C ALA A 268 -12.49 -7.70 16.13
N ARG A 269 -12.84 -6.45 15.77
CA ARG A 269 -13.09 -6.07 14.37
C ARG A 269 -11.85 -6.26 13.49
N TRP A 270 -10.68 -5.86 13.97
CA TRP A 270 -9.44 -6.04 13.21
C TRP A 270 -9.07 -7.51 13.05
N THR A 271 -9.26 -8.33 14.08
CA THR A 271 -9.04 -9.77 14.01
C THR A 271 -9.95 -10.43 12.98
N MET A 272 -11.24 -10.10 13.01
CA MET A 272 -12.20 -10.63 12.05
C MET A 272 -11.93 -10.13 10.61
N ARG A 273 -11.55 -8.87 10.44
CA ARG A 273 -11.15 -8.33 9.14
C ARG A 273 -9.99 -9.12 8.54
N ASP A 274 -8.91 -9.30 9.30
CA ASP A 274 -7.75 -10.06 8.83
C ASP A 274 -8.11 -11.50 8.46
N ALA A 275 -8.90 -12.18 9.31
CA ALA A 275 -9.31 -13.55 9.06
C ALA A 275 -10.20 -13.68 7.81
N LEU A 276 -11.16 -12.79 7.62
CA LEU A 276 -12.03 -12.76 6.45
C LEU A 276 -11.24 -12.43 5.16
N ASP A 277 -10.38 -11.42 5.21
CA ASP A 277 -9.57 -11.04 4.06
C ASP A 277 -8.59 -12.15 3.67
N ARG A 278 -7.98 -12.82 4.66
CA ARG A 278 -7.12 -13.99 4.46
C ARG A 278 -7.91 -15.16 3.85
N HIS A 279 -9.11 -15.46 4.35
CA HIS A 279 -10.00 -16.47 3.79
C HIS A 279 -10.29 -16.19 2.31
N VAL A 280 -10.70 -14.96 1.97
CA VAL A 280 -10.98 -14.56 0.57
C VAL A 280 -9.75 -14.73 -0.31
N ILE A 281 -8.58 -14.30 0.15
CA ILE A 281 -7.33 -14.41 -0.60
C ILE A 281 -6.94 -15.88 -0.81
N GLN A 282 -6.98 -16.71 0.22
CA GLN A 282 -6.65 -18.14 0.13
C GLN A 282 -7.61 -18.90 -0.78
N THR A 283 -8.91 -18.65 -0.65
CA THR A 283 -9.93 -19.28 -1.49
C THR A 283 -9.73 -18.95 -2.97
N ALA A 284 -9.46 -17.69 -3.27
CA ALA A 284 -9.21 -17.25 -4.64
C ALA A 284 -7.91 -17.82 -5.22
N LEU A 285 -6.84 -17.93 -4.43
CA LEU A 285 -5.59 -18.59 -4.85
C LEU A 285 -5.82 -20.08 -5.16
N ASN A 286 -6.52 -20.81 -4.29
CA ASN A 286 -6.82 -22.22 -4.48
C ASN A 286 -7.67 -22.48 -5.73
N GLN A 287 -8.62 -21.58 -6.03
CA GLN A 287 -9.43 -21.66 -7.26
C GLN A 287 -8.59 -21.39 -8.51
N SER A 288 -7.65 -20.43 -8.46
CA SER A 288 -6.79 -20.12 -9.60
C SER A 288 -5.85 -21.27 -9.96
N ASP A 289 -5.37 -22.02 -8.98
CA ASP A 289 -4.48 -23.17 -9.23
C ASP A 289 -5.22 -24.36 -9.85
N ARG A 290 -6.54 -24.47 -9.67
CA ARG A 290 -7.39 -25.51 -10.32
C ARG A 290 -7.73 -25.20 -11.77
N THR A 291 -7.62 -23.96 -12.23
CA THR A 291 -7.95 -23.56 -13.61
C THR A 291 -6.77 -23.70 -14.59
N PHE A 292 -5.61 -24.13 -14.12
CA PHE A 292 -4.40 -24.36 -14.93
C PHE A 292 -4.02 -25.86 -15.06
N ILE A 293 -4.90 -26.77 -14.62
CA ILE A 293 -4.84 -28.20 -14.89
C ILE A 293 -5.91 -28.56 -15.92
#